data_6b6b6b7ef468e2ae1ac441942f3a02b3
#
_entry.id   6b6b6b7ef468e2ae1ac441942f3a02b3
#
_cell.length_a   1.000
_cell.length_b   1.000
_cell.length_c   1.000
_cell.angle_alpha   90.00
_cell.angle_beta   90.00
_cell.angle_gamma   90.00
#
_symmetry.space_group_name_H-M   'P 1'
#
loop_
_entity.id
_entity.type
_entity.pdbx_description
1 polymer ?
#
loop_
_entity_poly.entity_id
_entity_poly.type
_entity_poly.pdbx_seq_one_letter_code
_entity_poly.pdbx_strand_id
1 'polypeptide(L)'
;MNKDSMDNEKWWKQLKPLRLAPNWKVMWNKLRDIEPDNLKEDDDAWLFTFVEDMVYMTNEYTYKNNKKNVKHILAVDLGWYPEGDRNGGYHLVAILDNNWNEPILEMRTRSTQKVVDTIELWLFETLKNWEDRIYKSESIT
;
A
#
# COMPACT_ATOMS: atom_id res chain seq x y z
N MET A 1 -5.69 33.02 -17.93
CA MET A 1 -6.04 31.85 -17.14
C MET A 1 -4.92 31.56 -16.14
N ASN A 2 -5.29 31.30 -14.91
CA ASN A 2 -4.31 31.05 -13.86
C ASN A 2 -3.68 29.67 -14.03
N LYS A 3 -2.34 29.61 -14.06
CA LYS A 3 -1.61 28.36 -14.20
C LYS A 3 -1.88 27.40 -13.05
N ASP A 4 -2.04 27.90 -11.83
CA ASP A 4 -2.32 27.09 -10.65
C ASP A 4 -3.68 26.39 -10.74
N SER A 5 -4.65 27.03 -11.37
CA SER A 5 -5.97 26.49 -11.61
C SER A 5 -5.91 25.28 -12.54
N MET A 6 -5.06 25.32 -13.58
CA MET A 6 -4.85 24.20 -14.51
C MET A 6 -4.17 23.02 -13.83
N ASP A 7 -3.18 23.28 -13.00
CA ASP A 7 -2.44 22.23 -12.29
C ASP A 7 -3.35 21.54 -11.28
N ASN A 8 -4.22 22.29 -10.61
CA ASN A 8 -5.20 21.74 -9.65
C ASN A 8 -6.23 20.84 -10.31
N GLU A 9 -6.58 21.09 -11.57
CA GLU A 9 -7.54 20.29 -12.32
C GLU A 9 -6.94 18.94 -12.76
N LYS A 10 -5.62 18.77 -12.66
CA LYS A 10 -4.92 17.57 -13.13
C LYS A 10 -4.37 16.69 -12.02
N TRP A 11 -4.74 16.95 -10.77
CA TRP A 11 -4.26 16.16 -9.63
C TRP A 11 -4.51 14.65 -9.81
N TRP A 12 -5.59 14.30 -10.45
CA TRP A 12 -5.98 12.90 -10.66
C TRP A 12 -5.04 12.15 -11.60
N LYS A 13 -4.21 12.87 -12.35
CA LYS A 13 -3.16 12.30 -13.21
C LYS A 13 -1.85 12.11 -12.46
N GLN A 14 -1.72 12.69 -11.28
CA GLN A 14 -0.47 12.68 -10.54
C GLN A 14 -0.52 11.62 -9.44
N LEU A 15 0.47 10.74 -9.46
CA LEU A 15 0.63 9.76 -8.39
C LEU A 15 1.24 10.43 -7.17
N LYS A 16 0.79 10.00 -6.00
CA LYS A 16 1.40 10.44 -4.75
C LYS A 16 2.81 9.84 -4.66
N PRO A 17 3.87 10.65 -4.46
CA PRO A 17 5.21 10.10 -4.31
C PRO A 17 5.33 9.17 -3.10
N LEU A 18 6.00 8.04 -3.31
CA LEU A 18 6.29 7.05 -2.26
C LEU A 18 7.78 6.74 -2.30
N ARG A 19 8.42 6.69 -1.12
CA ARG A 19 9.78 6.18 -1.01
C ARG A 19 9.73 4.68 -0.79
N LEU A 20 10.60 3.95 -1.48
CA LEU A 20 10.67 2.48 -1.42
C LEU A 20 11.96 2.04 -0.75
N ALA A 21 11.84 1.11 0.19
CA ALA A 21 13.00 0.43 0.75
C ALA A 21 13.53 -0.61 -0.25
N PRO A 22 14.82 -1.00 -0.14
CA PRO A 22 15.38 -2.02 -1.02
C PRO A 22 14.57 -3.33 -1.00
N ASN A 23 14.56 -4.01 -2.14
CA ASN A 23 13.92 -5.31 -2.36
C ASN A 23 12.39 -5.28 -2.43
N TRP A 24 11.78 -4.10 -2.32
CA TRP A 24 10.34 -3.96 -2.53
C TRP A 24 10.06 -3.71 -4.01
N LYS A 25 9.10 -4.47 -4.54
CA LYS A 25 8.66 -4.39 -5.93
C LYS A 25 7.24 -3.84 -5.97
N VAL A 26 7.06 -2.74 -6.70
CA VAL A 26 5.72 -2.17 -6.91
C VAL A 26 5.07 -2.91 -8.07
N MET A 27 3.98 -3.60 -7.80
CA MET A 27 3.20 -4.30 -8.82
C MET A 27 2.27 -3.33 -9.52
N TRP A 28 1.61 -2.45 -8.74
CA TRP A 28 0.89 -1.30 -9.27
C TRP A 28 0.75 -0.22 -8.21
N ASN A 29 0.59 1.02 -8.68
CA ASN A 29 0.37 2.18 -7.83
C ASN A 29 -0.61 3.13 -8.51
N LYS A 30 -1.78 3.29 -7.93
CA LYS A 30 -2.84 4.18 -8.39
C LYS A 30 -3.17 5.25 -7.35
N LEU A 31 -2.35 5.38 -6.31
CA LEU A 31 -2.57 6.39 -5.27
C LEU A 31 -2.34 7.78 -5.83
N ARG A 32 -3.38 8.60 -5.85
CA ARG A 32 -3.32 9.95 -6.40
C ARG A 32 -2.92 10.97 -5.35
N ASP A 33 -2.35 12.07 -5.81
CA ASP A 33 -1.87 13.14 -4.93
C ASP A 33 -3.02 14.09 -4.59
N ILE A 34 -3.98 13.57 -3.85
CA ILE A 34 -5.10 14.35 -3.33
C ILE A 34 -5.57 13.78 -2.00
N GLU A 35 -5.97 14.68 -1.10
CA GLU A 35 -6.67 14.26 0.11
C GLU A 35 -8.16 14.06 -0.19
N PRO A 36 -8.76 12.94 0.26
CA PRO A 36 -10.19 12.69 -0.01
C PRO A 36 -11.11 13.82 0.42
N ASP A 37 -10.82 14.46 1.55
CA ASP A 37 -11.65 15.53 2.08
C ASP A 37 -11.61 16.80 1.23
N ASN A 38 -10.66 16.91 0.30
CA ASN A 38 -10.56 18.02 -0.65
C ASN A 38 -11.32 17.76 -1.94
N LEU A 39 -11.83 16.55 -2.15
CA LEU A 39 -12.61 16.20 -3.33
C LEU A 39 -14.09 16.48 -3.06
N LYS A 40 -14.75 17.16 -4.00
CA LYS A 40 -16.19 17.49 -3.86
C LYS A 40 -17.03 16.23 -3.84
N GLU A 41 -18.09 16.24 -3.05
CA GLU A 41 -18.96 15.09 -2.82
C GLU A 41 -19.61 14.54 -4.09
N ASP A 42 -19.93 15.40 -5.05
CA ASP A 42 -20.58 15.06 -6.30
C ASP A 42 -19.62 14.87 -7.47
N ASP A 43 -18.30 14.84 -7.20
CA ASP A 43 -17.30 14.68 -8.24
C ASP A 43 -17.28 13.22 -8.74
N ASP A 44 -17.38 13.04 -10.05
CA ASP A 44 -17.32 11.71 -10.67
C ASP A 44 -15.99 10.99 -10.42
N ALA A 45 -14.95 11.73 -10.05
CA ALA A 45 -13.63 11.17 -9.76
C ALA A 45 -13.65 10.16 -8.61
N TRP A 46 -14.66 10.20 -7.73
CA TRP A 46 -14.80 9.20 -6.67
C TRP A 46 -14.84 7.77 -7.22
N LEU A 47 -15.47 7.59 -8.38
CA LEU A 47 -15.71 6.27 -8.95
C LEU A 47 -14.43 5.62 -9.50
N PHE A 48 -13.45 6.41 -9.92
CA PHE A 48 -12.23 5.86 -10.52
C PHE A 48 -10.95 6.16 -9.72
N THR A 49 -11.03 7.06 -8.74
CA THR A 49 -9.86 7.42 -7.93
C THR A 49 -9.76 6.56 -6.67
N PHE A 50 -10.88 6.32 -6.01
CA PHE A 50 -10.92 5.60 -4.73
C PHE A 50 -11.48 4.20 -4.96
N VAL A 51 -10.60 3.29 -5.31
CA VAL A 51 -10.93 1.92 -5.74
C VAL A 51 -10.33 0.91 -4.76
N GLU A 52 -10.74 -0.35 -4.87
CA GLU A 52 -10.26 -1.41 -3.98
C GLU A 52 -8.79 -1.75 -4.23
N ASP A 53 -8.32 -1.62 -5.47
CA ASP A 53 -6.94 -1.96 -5.86
C ASP A 53 -6.14 -0.70 -6.15
N MET A 54 -5.61 -0.06 -5.11
CA MET A 54 -4.86 1.20 -5.29
C MET A 54 -3.35 1.02 -5.32
N VAL A 55 -2.79 0.26 -4.38
CA VAL A 55 -1.36 -0.01 -4.31
C VAL A 55 -1.14 -1.45 -3.94
N TYR A 56 -0.23 -2.11 -4.64
CA TYR A 56 0.20 -3.45 -4.30
C TYR A 56 1.70 -3.56 -4.48
N MET A 57 2.39 -3.91 -3.41
CA MET A 57 3.84 -4.07 -3.39
C MET A 57 4.20 -5.39 -2.75
N THR A 58 5.29 -6.00 -3.22
CA THR A 58 5.74 -7.28 -2.69
C THR A 58 7.23 -7.26 -2.39
N ASN A 59 7.61 -8.09 -1.43
CA ASN A 59 8.98 -8.38 -1.08
C ASN A 59 9.10 -9.89 -0.90
N GLU A 60 9.89 -10.54 -1.74
CA GLU A 60 10.04 -11.99 -1.76
C GLU A 60 11.32 -12.41 -1.07
N TYR A 61 11.27 -13.51 -0.36
CA TYR A 61 12.42 -14.14 0.27
C TYR A 61 12.41 -15.63 0.00
N THR A 62 13.54 -16.15 -0.50
CA THR A 62 13.70 -17.57 -0.79
C THR A 62 14.95 -18.07 -0.08
N TYR A 63 14.85 -19.20 0.60
CA TYR A 63 16.00 -19.86 1.20
C TYR A 63 15.89 -21.37 1.04
N LYS A 64 16.98 -22.07 1.27
CA LYS A 64 17.00 -23.52 1.19
C LYS A 64 16.90 -24.14 2.58
N ASN A 65 15.99 -25.10 2.71
CA ASN A 65 15.85 -25.92 3.90
C ASN A 65 15.86 -27.39 3.46
N ASN A 66 16.91 -28.11 3.87
CA ASN A 66 17.09 -29.54 3.49
C ASN A 66 16.99 -29.78 1.98
N LYS A 67 17.71 -28.96 1.20
CA LYS A 67 17.75 -28.99 -0.28
C LYS A 67 16.44 -28.55 -0.96
N LYS A 68 15.42 -28.17 -0.19
CA LYS A 68 14.19 -27.62 -0.74
C LYS A 68 14.21 -26.10 -0.72
N ASN A 69 13.69 -25.48 -1.77
CA ASN A 69 13.52 -24.04 -1.80
C ASN A 69 12.26 -23.68 -1.03
N VAL A 70 12.41 -22.81 -0.05
CA VAL A 70 11.27 -22.23 0.69
C VAL A 70 11.13 -20.78 0.29
N LYS A 71 9.95 -20.38 -0.12
CA LYS A 71 9.67 -19.02 -0.57
C LYS A 71 8.59 -18.38 0.29
N HIS A 72 8.87 -17.16 0.72
CA HIS A 72 7.90 -16.34 1.42
C HIS A 72 7.68 -15.04 0.65
N ILE A 73 6.44 -14.56 0.65
CA ILE A 73 6.07 -13.30 0.01
C ILE A 73 5.39 -12.42 1.06
N LEU A 74 5.98 -11.24 1.27
CA LEU A 74 5.37 -10.21 2.07
C LEU A 74 4.75 -9.19 1.12
N ALA A 75 3.49 -8.84 1.32
CA ALA A 75 2.78 -7.88 0.49
C ALA A 75 2.25 -6.72 1.32
N VAL A 76 2.27 -5.54 0.73
CA VAL A 76 1.58 -4.36 1.26
C VAL A 76 0.51 -3.98 0.26
N ASP A 77 -0.72 -3.91 0.72
CA ASP A 77 -1.91 -3.69 -0.11
C ASP A 77 -2.73 -2.52 0.42
N LEU A 78 -3.10 -1.63 -0.47
CA LEU A 78 -3.93 -0.48 -0.17
C LEU A 78 -5.18 -0.49 -1.04
N GLY A 79 -6.33 -0.26 -0.42
CA GLY A 79 -7.58 -0.05 -1.11
C GLY A 79 -8.45 0.97 -0.40
N TRP A 80 -9.52 1.38 -1.07
CA TRP A 80 -10.55 2.25 -0.52
C TRP A 80 -11.86 1.47 -0.43
N TYR A 81 -12.48 1.47 0.74
CA TYR A 81 -13.70 0.69 0.99
C TYR A 81 -14.75 1.52 1.72
N PRO A 82 -16.01 1.50 1.27
CA PRO A 82 -16.46 0.86 0.02
C PRO A 82 -15.93 1.60 -1.21
N GLU A 83 -15.72 0.86 -2.30
CA GLU A 83 -15.15 1.41 -3.53
C GLU A 83 -16.02 2.56 -4.07
N GLY A 84 -15.37 3.67 -4.42
CA GLY A 84 -16.06 4.83 -4.98
C GLY A 84 -16.95 5.61 -4.00
N ASP A 85 -16.98 5.20 -2.74
CA ASP A 85 -17.85 5.81 -1.73
C ASP A 85 -17.09 6.91 -0.98
N ARG A 86 -17.57 8.15 -1.11
CA ARG A 86 -16.97 9.29 -0.41
C ARG A 86 -16.97 9.16 1.12
N ASN A 87 -17.83 8.32 1.66
CA ASN A 87 -17.90 8.04 3.10
C ASN A 87 -17.04 6.87 3.51
N GLY A 88 -16.32 6.28 2.56
CA GLY A 88 -15.39 5.18 2.81
C GLY A 88 -14.09 5.66 3.41
N GLY A 89 -13.09 4.80 3.34
CA GLY A 89 -11.75 5.10 3.84
C GLY A 89 -10.71 4.18 3.27
N TYR A 90 -9.46 4.56 3.41
CA TYR A 90 -8.32 3.73 3.08
C TYR A 90 -8.21 2.57 4.05
N HIS A 91 -7.88 1.42 3.51
CA HIS A 91 -7.52 0.23 4.26
C HIS A 91 -6.17 -0.26 3.76
N LEU A 92 -5.18 -0.22 4.64
CA LEU A 92 -3.82 -0.62 4.34
C LEU A 92 -3.48 -1.85 5.17
N VAL A 93 -2.96 -2.89 4.52
CA VAL A 93 -2.60 -4.14 5.21
C VAL A 93 -1.24 -4.62 4.75
N ALA A 94 -0.54 -5.33 5.64
CA ALA A 94 0.62 -6.12 5.29
C ALA A 94 0.25 -7.59 5.47
N ILE A 95 0.48 -8.39 4.43
CA ILE A 95 0.03 -9.77 4.33
C ILE A 95 1.25 -10.66 4.08
N LEU A 96 1.37 -11.72 4.86
CA LEU A 96 2.41 -12.73 4.66
C LEU A 96 1.82 -13.96 3.98
N ASP A 97 2.44 -14.38 2.88
CA ASP A 97 2.10 -15.62 2.16
C ASP A 97 0.62 -15.72 1.78
N ASN A 98 0.06 -14.59 1.32
CA ASN A 98 -1.33 -14.50 0.86
C ASN A 98 -2.37 -14.83 1.94
N ASN A 99 -2.02 -14.70 3.20
CA ASN A 99 -2.97 -14.93 4.29
C ASN A 99 -3.80 -13.67 4.55
N TRP A 100 -4.78 -13.43 3.69
CA TRP A 100 -5.64 -12.24 3.74
C TRP A 100 -6.55 -12.21 4.95
N ASN A 101 -6.82 -13.36 5.57
CA ASN A 101 -7.69 -13.46 6.74
C ASN A 101 -6.98 -12.99 8.02
N GLU A 102 -5.65 -12.99 8.02
CA GLU A 102 -4.86 -12.62 9.19
C GLU A 102 -3.71 -11.68 8.78
N PRO A 103 -4.02 -10.41 8.48
CA PRO A 103 -2.96 -9.43 8.19
C PRO A 103 -1.99 -9.32 9.36
N ILE A 104 -0.70 -9.21 9.04
CA ILE A 104 0.30 -8.98 10.09
C ILE A 104 0.34 -7.54 10.56
N LEU A 105 -0.08 -6.61 9.70
CA LEU A 105 -0.26 -5.19 10.03
C LEU A 105 -1.52 -4.69 9.34
N GLU A 106 -2.22 -3.77 9.99
CA GLU A 106 -3.45 -3.20 9.46
C GLU A 106 -3.60 -1.76 9.95
N MET A 107 -4.06 -0.88 9.05
CA MET A 107 -4.31 0.52 9.37
C MET A 107 -5.46 1.05 8.51
N ARG A 108 -6.32 1.84 9.10
CA ARG A 108 -7.43 2.52 8.40
C ARG A 108 -7.31 4.01 8.61
N THR A 109 -7.54 4.78 7.55
CA THR A 109 -7.49 6.24 7.61
C THR A 109 -8.20 6.83 6.40
N ARG A 110 -8.60 8.10 6.50
CA ARG A 110 -9.07 8.86 5.34
C ARG A 110 -7.99 9.80 4.79
N SER A 111 -6.82 9.84 5.42
CA SER A 111 -5.75 10.76 5.03
C SER A 111 -4.77 10.10 4.07
N THR A 112 -4.61 10.64 2.87
CA THR A 112 -3.61 10.20 1.90
C THR A 112 -2.20 10.34 2.46
N GLN A 113 -1.92 11.42 3.16
CA GLN A 113 -0.60 11.63 3.77
C GLN A 113 -0.32 10.58 4.85
N LYS A 114 -1.33 10.22 5.64
CA LYS A 114 -1.18 9.18 6.67
C LYS A 114 -0.87 7.82 6.03
N VAL A 115 -1.48 7.52 4.89
CA VAL A 115 -1.17 6.29 4.14
C VAL A 115 0.30 6.28 3.73
N VAL A 116 0.78 7.37 3.13
CA VAL A 116 2.18 7.48 2.68
C VAL A 116 3.13 7.31 3.87
N ASP A 117 2.88 8.03 4.96
CA ASP A 117 3.72 7.97 6.15
C ASP A 117 3.75 6.55 6.73
N THR A 118 2.61 5.87 6.72
CA THR A 118 2.51 4.50 7.25
C THR A 118 3.22 3.50 6.36
N ILE A 119 3.04 3.60 5.03
CA ILE A 119 3.75 2.74 4.09
C ILE A 119 5.25 2.89 4.28
N GLU A 120 5.76 4.13 4.33
CA GLU A 120 7.18 4.36 4.51
C GLU A 120 7.69 3.83 5.85
N LEU A 121 6.92 4.03 6.92
CA LEU A 121 7.26 3.48 8.23
C LEU A 121 7.36 1.94 8.18
N TRP A 122 6.39 1.30 7.54
CA TRP A 122 6.40 -0.16 7.43
C TRP A 122 7.58 -0.66 6.61
N LEU A 123 7.84 -0.06 5.44
CA LEU A 123 8.91 -0.51 4.56
C LEU A 123 10.30 -0.29 5.16
N PHE A 124 10.53 0.85 5.80
CA PHE A 124 11.86 1.20 6.30
C PHE A 124 12.12 0.76 7.73
N GLU A 125 11.09 0.57 8.54
CA GLU A 125 11.25 0.27 9.97
C GLU A 125 10.54 -1.01 10.41
N THR A 126 9.22 -1.04 10.33
CA THR A 126 8.42 -2.11 10.93
C THR A 126 8.69 -3.47 10.30
N LEU A 127 8.81 -3.52 8.98
CA LEU A 127 9.03 -4.76 8.22
C LEU A 127 10.50 -4.95 7.85
N LYS A 128 11.39 -4.13 8.38
CA LYS A 128 12.82 -4.27 8.15
C LYS A 128 13.29 -5.61 8.70
N ASN A 129 14.07 -6.33 7.91
CA ASN A 129 14.62 -7.64 8.28
C ASN A 129 13.54 -8.70 8.60
N TRP A 130 12.36 -8.57 7.97
CA TRP A 130 11.27 -9.52 8.18
C TRP A 130 11.67 -10.95 7.83
N GLU A 131 12.52 -11.12 6.81
CA GLU A 131 13.01 -12.41 6.34
C GLU A 131 13.84 -13.12 7.40
N ASP A 132 14.64 -12.38 8.17
CA ASP A 132 15.42 -12.95 9.28
C ASP A 132 14.53 -13.51 10.38
N ARG A 133 13.45 -12.81 10.67
CA ARG A 133 12.49 -13.25 11.69
C ARG A 133 11.78 -14.52 11.28
N ILE A 134 11.40 -14.62 10.00
CA ILE A 134 10.76 -15.81 9.43
C ILE A 134 11.74 -16.97 9.45
N TYR A 135 12.99 -16.77 8.99
CA TYR A 135 14.02 -17.80 8.96
C TYR A 135 14.29 -18.34 10.37
N LYS A 136 14.43 -17.46 11.35
CA LYS A 136 14.68 -17.86 12.74
C LYS A 136 13.52 -18.65 13.31
N SER A 137 12.30 -18.23 13.05
CA SER A 137 11.09 -18.90 13.51
C SER A 137 11.03 -20.34 12.97
N GLU A 138 11.30 -20.53 11.67
CA GLU A 138 11.25 -21.84 11.04
C GLU A 138 12.42 -22.74 11.42
N SER A 139 13.61 -22.16 11.67
CA SER A 139 14.80 -22.95 12.02
C SER A 139 14.76 -23.51 13.43
N ILE A 140 13.92 -22.97 14.31
CA ILE A 140 13.75 -23.45 15.69
C ILE A 140 12.87 -24.72 15.73
N THR A 141 12.02 -24.87 14.74
CA THR A 141 11.16 -26.05 14.62
C THR A 141 11.88 -27.16 13.85
#